data_08e0c9b946acbd909840562408e2c994
#
_entry.id   08e0c9b946acbd909840562408e2c994
#
_cell.length_a   1.000
_cell.length_b   1.000
_cell.length_c   1.000
_cell.angle_alpha   90.00
_cell.angle_beta   90.00
_cell.angle_gamma   90.00
#
_symmetry.space_group_name_H-M   'P 1'
#
loop_
_entity.id
_entity.type
_entity.pdbx_description
1 polymer ?
#
loop_
_entity_poly.entity_id
_entity_poly.type
_entity_poly.pdbx_seq_one_letter_code
_entity_poly.pdbx_strand_id
1 'polypeptide(L)'
;MNEVINMENSVGYRLKKLRNENNFTQKQIADYLGFKQTQIAKLENNDRTLKSSSLNKLCELYNCPPEYILEGIGEYSTEQYKFRSNKNNLDLNTLADMNRIIRNLKQLHELNGD
;
A
#
# COMPACT_ATOMS: atom_id res chain seq x y z
N MET A 1 18.96 18.81 -9.09
CA MET A 1 18.67 19.24 -7.74
C MET A 1 17.22 19.03 -7.38
N ASN A 2 16.33 19.59 -8.15
CA ASN A 2 14.91 19.36 -7.93
C ASN A 2 14.53 17.88 -8.07
N GLU A 3 15.29 17.16 -8.88
CA GLU A 3 15.03 15.76 -9.11
C GLU A 3 15.19 14.91 -7.85
N VAL A 4 16.20 15.23 -7.03
CA VAL A 4 16.41 14.48 -5.78
C VAL A 4 15.24 14.70 -4.84
N ILE A 5 14.78 15.94 -4.71
CA ILE A 5 13.65 16.27 -3.86
C ILE A 5 12.39 15.61 -4.38
N ASN A 6 12.20 15.63 -5.69
CA ASN A 6 11.02 15.02 -6.31
C ASN A 6 11.01 13.50 -6.13
N MET A 7 12.16 12.85 -6.13
CA MET A 7 12.24 11.41 -5.92
C MET A 7 11.78 11.02 -4.52
N GLU A 8 12.12 11.80 -3.51
CA GLU A 8 11.72 11.51 -2.14
C GLU A 8 10.21 11.68 -1.94
N ASN A 9 9.58 12.50 -2.77
CA ASN A 9 8.14 12.74 -2.68
C ASN A 9 7.38 12.05 -3.80
N SER A 10 8.02 11.14 -4.51
CA SER A 10 7.42 10.49 -5.65
C SER A 10 6.55 9.32 -5.24
N VAL A 11 5.67 8.91 -6.16
CA VAL A 11 4.84 7.72 -6.00
C VAL A 11 5.72 6.49 -5.75
N GLY A 12 6.76 6.33 -6.57
CA GLY A 12 7.66 5.19 -6.44
C GLY A 12 8.33 5.11 -5.08
N TYR A 13 8.77 6.25 -4.57
CA TYR A 13 9.38 6.31 -3.25
C TYR A 13 8.40 5.86 -2.17
N ARG A 14 7.19 6.36 -2.24
CA ARG A 14 6.17 6.00 -1.24
C ARG A 14 5.78 4.53 -1.33
N LEU A 15 5.71 3.99 -2.54
CA LEU A 15 5.43 2.54 -2.72
C LEU A 15 6.52 1.69 -2.09
N LYS A 16 7.77 2.06 -2.32
CA LYS A 16 8.89 1.33 -1.75
C LYS A 16 8.90 1.44 -0.23
N LYS A 17 8.61 2.63 0.29
CA LYS A 17 8.57 2.87 1.73
C LYS A 17 7.48 2.01 2.39
N LEU A 18 6.28 2.01 1.82
CA LEU A 18 5.17 1.21 2.34
C LEU A 18 5.53 -0.28 2.32
N ARG A 19 6.14 -0.73 1.23
CA ARG A 19 6.52 -2.12 1.10
C ARG A 19 7.53 -2.52 2.17
N ASN A 20 8.55 -1.70 2.37
CA ASN A 20 9.59 -1.98 3.36
C ASN A 20 9.06 -1.93 4.78
N GLU A 21 8.18 -0.98 5.07
CA GLU A 21 7.58 -0.85 6.40
C GLU A 21 6.70 -2.04 6.75
N ASN A 22 6.15 -2.70 5.74
CA ASN A 22 5.32 -3.88 5.94
C ASN A 22 6.10 -5.19 5.76
N ASN A 23 7.41 -5.10 5.54
CA ASN A 23 8.29 -6.27 5.38
C ASN A 23 7.90 -7.16 4.21
N PHE A 24 7.40 -6.55 3.13
CA PHE A 24 7.08 -7.27 1.91
C PHE A 24 8.23 -7.17 0.93
N THR A 25 8.40 -8.22 0.13
CA THR A 25 9.37 -8.21 -0.96
C THR A 25 8.70 -7.71 -2.24
N GLN A 26 9.51 -7.28 -3.19
CA GLN A 26 8.98 -6.91 -4.52
C GLN A 26 8.24 -8.07 -5.15
N LYS A 27 8.72 -9.29 -4.94
CA LYS A 27 8.08 -10.48 -5.50
C LYS A 27 6.70 -10.68 -4.90
N GLN A 28 6.54 -10.47 -3.60
CA GLN A 28 5.24 -10.60 -2.95
C GLN A 28 4.23 -9.61 -3.52
N ILE A 29 4.66 -8.37 -3.70
CA ILE A 29 3.79 -7.35 -4.29
C ILE A 29 3.47 -7.67 -5.75
N ALA A 30 4.48 -8.16 -6.50
CA ALA A 30 4.26 -8.55 -7.89
C ALA A 30 3.21 -9.66 -7.98
N ASP A 31 3.33 -10.68 -7.14
CA ASP A 31 2.37 -11.78 -7.12
C ASP A 31 0.98 -11.28 -6.75
N TYR A 32 0.89 -10.37 -5.78
CA TYR A 32 -0.38 -9.80 -5.36
C TYR A 32 -1.07 -9.03 -6.49
N LEU A 33 -0.29 -8.24 -7.24
CA LEU A 33 -0.84 -7.41 -8.32
C LEU A 33 -0.95 -8.16 -9.66
N GLY A 34 -0.38 -9.37 -9.74
CA GLY A 34 -0.36 -10.11 -10.99
C GLY A 34 0.68 -9.58 -11.97
N PHE A 35 1.77 -9.05 -11.46
CA PHE A 35 2.85 -8.46 -12.25
C PHE A 35 4.13 -9.29 -12.11
N LYS A 36 5.12 -8.94 -12.92
CA LYS A 36 6.46 -9.46 -12.75
C LYS A 36 7.22 -8.57 -11.77
N GLN A 37 8.21 -9.14 -11.09
CA GLN A 37 9.02 -8.39 -10.15
C GLN A 37 9.67 -7.17 -10.80
N THR A 38 10.13 -7.31 -12.04
CA THR A 38 10.75 -6.20 -12.77
C THR A 38 9.79 -5.03 -12.95
N GLN A 39 8.49 -5.31 -13.06
CA GLN A 39 7.49 -4.26 -13.20
C GLN A 39 7.32 -3.49 -11.88
N ILE A 40 7.41 -4.20 -10.75
CA ILE A 40 7.36 -3.54 -9.45
C ILE A 40 8.59 -2.65 -9.25
N ALA A 41 9.76 -3.16 -9.63
CA ALA A 41 10.99 -2.36 -9.56
C ALA A 41 10.85 -1.07 -10.37
N LYS A 42 10.25 -1.15 -11.54
CA LYS A 42 10.02 0.03 -12.38
C LYS A 42 9.05 1.01 -11.74
N LEU A 43 8.00 0.50 -11.10
CA LEU A 43 7.07 1.37 -10.38
C LEU A 43 7.78 2.12 -9.25
N GLU A 44 8.62 1.43 -8.51
CA GLU A 44 9.34 2.02 -7.39
C GLU A 44 10.42 3.00 -7.84
N ASN A 45 10.91 2.84 -9.05
CA ASN A 45 11.89 3.76 -9.64
C ASN A 45 11.24 4.88 -10.47
N ASN A 46 9.92 4.95 -10.49
CA ASN A 46 9.16 5.93 -11.27
C ASN A 46 9.33 5.76 -12.78
N ASP A 47 9.70 4.57 -13.22
CA ASP A 47 9.85 4.25 -14.65
C ASP A 47 8.57 3.67 -15.24
N ARG A 48 7.53 3.55 -14.45
CA ARG A 48 6.24 3.02 -14.89
C ARG A 48 5.13 3.74 -14.14
N THR A 49 4.05 4.03 -14.84
CA THR A 49 2.88 4.69 -14.24
C THR A 49 2.02 3.68 -13.49
N LEU A 50 1.60 4.04 -12.29
CA LEU A 50 0.70 3.23 -11.48
C LEU A 50 -0.73 3.42 -11.96
N LYS A 51 -1.38 2.32 -12.34
CA LYS A 51 -2.76 2.35 -12.80
C LYS A 51 -3.74 2.35 -11.62
N SER A 52 -4.96 2.85 -11.88
CA SER A 52 -5.98 2.96 -10.83
C SER A 52 -6.30 1.62 -10.18
N SER A 53 -6.38 0.56 -10.98
CA SER A 53 -6.71 -0.76 -10.43
C SER A 53 -5.63 -1.25 -9.48
N SER A 54 -4.36 -1.04 -9.84
CA SER A 54 -3.25 -1.41 -8.97
C SER A 54 -3.19 -0.51 -7.73
N LEU A 55 -3.47 0.77 -7.91
CA LEU A 55 -3.52 1.72 -6.80
C LEU A 55 -4.56 1.27 -5.77
N ASN A 56 -5.76 0.93 -6.23
CA ASN A 56 -6.83 0.50 -5.33
C ASN A 56 -6.45 -0.75 -4.56
N LYS A 57 -5.82 -1.72 -5.23
CA LYS A 57 -5.38 -2.95 -4.57
C LYS A 57 -4.32 -2.66 -3.50
N LEU A 58 -3.41 -1.76 -3.80
CA LEU A 58 -2.37 -1.39 -2.83
C LEU A 58 -2.94 -0.61 -1.65
N CYS A 59 -3.93 0.25 -1.90
CA CYS A 59 -4.59 0.97 -0.82
C CYS A 59 -5.29 0.01 0.13
N GLU A 60 -5.90 -1.03 -0.39
CA GLU A 60 -6.53 -2.06 0.46
C GLU A 60 -5.49 -2.84 1.25
N LEU A 61 -4.39 -3.20 0.59
CA LEU A 61 -3.34 -3.96 1.25
C LEU A 61 -2.67 -3.18 2.38
N TYR A 62 -2.34 -1.92 2.12
CA TYR A 62 -1.63 -1.08 3.09
C TYR A 62 -2.57 -0.32 4.01
N ASN A 63 -3.86 -0.36 3.72
CA ASN A 63 -4.89 0.35 4.50
C ASN A 63 -4.57 1.85 4.57
N CYS A 64 -4.38 2.45 3.42
CA CYS A 64 -4.12 3.88 3.31
C CYS A 64 -5.00 4.46 2.20
N PRO A 65 -5.25 5.79 2.23
CA PRO A 65 -6.03 6.40 1.16
C PRO A 65 -5.18 6.56 -0.10
N PRO A 66 -5.82 6.62 -1.28
CA PRO A 66 -5.10 6.83 -2.54
C PRO A 66 -4.23 8.08 -2.53
N GLU A 67 -4.69 9.13 -1.88
CA GLU A 67 -3.97 10.39 -1.80
C GLU A 67 -2.62 10.23 -1.10
N TYR A 68 -2.53 9.28 -0.18
CA TYR A 68 -1.26 9.03 0.50
C TYR A 68 -0.21 8.52 -0.49
N ILE A 69 -0.59 7.58 -1.34
CA ILE A 69 0.34 7.02 -2.33
C ILE A 69 0.64 8.04 -3.43
N LEU A 70 -0.40 8.72 -3.93
CA LEU A 70 -0.25 9.62 -5.06
C LEU A 70 0.41 10.95 -4.68
N GLU A 71 0.10 11.49 -3.52
CA GLU A 71 0.51 12.84 -3.17
C GLU A 71 1.16 12.96 -1.79
N GLY A 72 1.18 11.89 -1.02
CA GLY A 72 1.76 11.93 0.31
C GLY A 72 0.87 12.61 1.33
N ILE A 73 -0.44 12.68 1.05
CA ILE A 73 -1.41 13.34 1.90
C ILE A 73 -2.26 12.29 2.61
N GLY A 74 -2.51 12.50 3.90
CA GLY A 74 -3.35 11.60 4.68
C GLY A 74 -2.53 10.82 5.69
N GLU A 75 -3.21 9.98 6.44
CA GLU A 75 -2.58 9.20 7.49
C GLU A 75 -2.41 7.75 7.10
N TYR A 76 -1.33 7.19 7.55
CA TYR A 76 -1.04 5.77 7.39
C TYR A 76 -0.74 5.19 8.76
N SER A 77 -1.57 4.24 9.20
CA SER A 77 -1.44 3.63 10.51
C SER A 77 -0.47 2.47 10.47
N THR A 78 0.51 2.47 11.37
CA THR A 78 1.46 1.38 11.49
C THR A 78 1.00 0.28 12.44
N GLU A 79 -0.14 0.47 13.10
CA GLU A 79 -0.63 -0.54 14.04
C GLU A 79 -0.97 -1.84 13.34
N GLN A 80 -1.59 -1.74 12.17
CA GLN A 80 -1.92 -2.93 11.38
C GLN A 80 -0.67 -3.64 10.89
N TYR A 81 0.36 -2.88 10.64
CA TYR A 81 1.63 -3.43 10.25
C TYR A 81 2.20 -4.34 11.35
N LYS A 82 2.12 -3.91 12.61
CA LYS A 82 2.59 -4.74 13.73
C LYS A 82 1.77 -6.02 13.85
N PHE A 83 0.48 -5.91 13.65
CA PHE A 83 -0.40 -7.07 13.69
C PHE A 83 -0.01 -8.06 12.59
N ARG A 84 0.23 -7.57 11.37
CA ARG A 84 0.59 -8.40 10.23
C ARG A 84 1.93 -9.09 10.42
N SER A 85 2.89 -8.42 11.04
CA SER A 85 4.22 -9.00 11.18
C SER A 85 4.20 -10.23 12.09
N ASN A 86 3.15 -10.39 12.92
CA ASN A 86 2.96 -11.57 13.73
C ASN A 86 2.26 -12.70 12.98
N LYS A 87 1.85 -12.45 11.73
CA LYS A 87 1.10 -13.40 10.91
C LYS A 87 1.88 -13.65 9.63
N ASN A 88 3.06 -14.21 9.78
CA ASN A 88 4.03 -14.34 8.68
C ASN A 88 3.53 -15.09 7.47
N ASN A 89 2.53 -15.95 7.63
CA ASN A 89 2.05 -16.80 6.55
C ASN A 89 0.75 -16.33 5.92
N LEU A 90 0.29 -15.13 6.28
CA LEU A 90 -0.96 -14.63 5.69
C LEU A 90 -0.72 -14.22 4.25
N ASP A 91 -1.63 -14.64 3.39
CA ASP A 91 -1.66 -14.23 1.99
C ASP A 91 -2.02 -12.75 1.90
N LEU A 92 -1.43 -12.03 0.95
CA LEU A 92 -1.66 -10.60 0.80
C LEU A 92 -3.10 -10.28 0.42
N ASN A 93 -3.74 -11.15 -0.38
CA ASN A 93 -5.15 -10.97 -0.70
C ASN A 93 -6.01 -11.06 0.56
N THR A 94 -5.67 -11.98 1.45
CA THR A 94 -6.38 -12.11 2.72
C THR A 94 -6.18 -10.87 3.59
N LEU A 95 -4.98 -10.34 3.64
CA LEU A 95 -4.72 -9.11 4.39
C LEU A 95 -5.52 -7.93 3.84
N ALA A 96 -5.58 -7.80 2.52
CA ALA A 96 -6.36 -6.74 1.90
C ALA A 96 -7.84 -6.87 2.23
N ASP A 97 -8.36 -8.10 2.18
CA ASP A 97 -9.75 -8.36 2.53
C ASP A 97 -10.03 -8.03 3.99
N MET A 98 -9.13 -8.40 4.88
CA MET A 98 -9.27 -8.10 6.30
C MET A 98 -9.31 -6.59 6.54
N ASN A 99 -8.42 -5.85 5.88
CA ASN A 99 -8.39 -4.39 5.99
C ASN A 99 -9.69 -3.77 5.50
N ARG A 100 -10.21 -4.26 4.39
CA ARG A 100 -11.47 -3.76 3.85
C ARG A 100 -12.62 -4.00 4.80
N ILE A 101 -12.69 -5.19 5.41
CA ILE A 101 -13.74 -5.53 6.37
C ILE A 101 -13.65 -4.63 7.59
N ILE A 102 -12.46 -4.42 8.11
CA ILE A 102 -12.26 -3.56 9.27
C ILE A 102 -12.71 -2.14 8.98
N ARG A 103 -12.38 -1.61 7.79
CA ARG A 103 -12.81 -0.27 7.41
C ARG A 103 -14.33 -0.17 7.31
N ASN A 104 -14.98 -1.20 6.76
CA ASN A 104 -16.43 -1.22 6.62
C ASN A 104 -17.11 -1.23 7.99
N LEU A 105 -16.59 -2.01 8.92
CA LEU A 105 -17.13 -2.04 10.28
C LEU A 105 -16.97 -0.70 10.95
N LYS A 106 -15.84 -0.05 10.75
CA LYS A 106 -15.58 1.26 11.32
C LYS A 106 -16.56 2.31 10.77
N GLN A 107 -16.82 2.27 9.48
CA GLN A 107 -17.78 3.19 8.85
C GLN A 107 -19.19 2.96 9.39
N LEU A 108 -19.61 1.71 9.56
CA LEU A 108 -20.92 1.41 10.11
C LEU A 108 -21.06 1.94 11.53
N HIS A 109 -20.01 1.82 12.30
CA HIS A 109 -20.00 2.32 13.66
C HIS A 109 -20.18 3.84 13.67
N GLU A 110 -19.48 4.53 12.80
CA GLU A 110 -19.58 5.98 12.67
C GLU A 110 -20.97 6.41 12.22
N LEU A 111 -21.56 5.68 11.27
CA LEU A 111 -22.87 5.98 10.76
C LEU A 111 -23.95 5.81 11.82
N ASN A 112 -23.75 4.92 12.77
CA ASN A 112 -24.71 4.69 13.86
C ASN A 112 -24.55 5.69 15.00
N GLY A 113 -23.64 6.64 14.85
CA GLY A 113 -23.49 7.70 15.84
C GLY A 113 -22.71 7.26 17.09
N ASP A 114 -21.97 6.20 16.98
CA ASP A 114 -21.18 5.69 18.12
C ASP A 114 -19.69 6.08 18.01
#